data_6f0636ba634ddbb3ec35eaf4d14cb103
#
_entry.id   6f0636ba634ddbb3ec35eaf4d14cb103
#
_cell.length_a   1.000
_cell.length_b   1.000
_cell.length_c   1.000
_cell.angle_alpha   90.00
_cell.angle_beta   90.00
_cell.angle_gamma   90.00
#
_symmetry.space_group_name_H-M   'P 1'
#
loop_
_entity.id
_entity.type
_entity.pdbx_description
1 polymer ?
#
loop_
_entity_poly.entity_id
_entity_poly.type
_entity_poly.pdbx_seq_one_letter_code
_entity_poly.pdbx_strand_id
1 'polypeptide(L)'
;MKELKPNVVKTYSKSSDLANMFQSGEIEAAVVADFAVDIIQGAAENVTYVVPESGTYANYNTVNIPKKAQNKETAFKFVNARISEESQKAKAISLNEGPTNQQVTLSEKEAKNKTYGAIAERAKTVDFNFINSQLADWIDQWNRTMNQ
;
A
#
# COMPACT_ATOMS: atom_id res chain seq x y z
N MET A 1 6.54 -18.51 7.47
CA MET A 1 5.06 -18.66 7.57
C MET A 1 4.64 -19.75 8.54
N LYS A 2 5.23 -20.96 8.54
CA LYS A 2 4.84 -22.05 9.48
C LYS A 2 4.92 -21.63 10.95
N GLU A 3 5.99 -20.93 11.35
CA GLU A 3 6.17 -20.42 12.72
C GLU A 3 5.19 -19.28 13.07
N LEU A 4 4.79 -18.51 12.07
CA LEU A 4 3.84 -17.41 12.28
C LEU A 4 2.38 -17.89 12.35
N LYS A 5 2.05 -19.00 11.68
CA LYS A 5 0.67 -19.52 11.57
C LYS A 5 -0.10 -19.59 12.89
N PRO A 6 0.46 -20.05 14.02
CA PRO A 6 -0.27 -20.11 15.29
C PRO A 6 -0.77 -18.74 15.78
N ASN A 7 -0.15 -17.63 15.33
CA ASN A 7 -0.50 -16.26 15.70
C ASN A 7 -1.36 -15.56 14.64
N VAL A 8 -1.67 -16.22 13.52
CA VAL A 8 -2.51 -15.64 12.45
C VAL A 8 -3.96 -16.01 12.71
N VAL A 9 -4.74 -15.01 13.10
CA VAL A 9 -6.19 -15.17 13.33
C VAL A 9 -6.88 -15.47 12.00
N LYS A 10 -6.67 -14.62 10.99
CA LYS A 10 -7.13 -14.88 9.62
C LYS A 10 -6.41 -13.97 8.61
N THR A 11 -6.58 -14.25 7.34
CA THR A 11 -6.23 -13.36 6.23
C THR A 11 -7.42 -12.44 5.91
N TYR A 12 -7.14 -11.27 5.36
CA TYR A 12 -8.16 -10.30 4.95
C TYR A 12 -8.00 -9.93 3.48
N SER A 13 -9.05 -9.39 2.88
CA SER A 13 -9.03 -8.87 1.50
C SER A 13 -9.49 -7.42 1.38
N LYS A 14 -10.12 -6.87 2.41
CA LYS A 14 -10.59 -5.48 2.42
C LYS A 14 -10.13 -4.75 3.68
N SER A 15 -9.77 -3.48 3.53
CA SER A 15 -9.36 -2.63 4.66
C SER A 15 -10.47 -2.45 5.69
N SER A 16 -11.74 -2.47 5.26
CA SER A 16 -12.90 -2.43 6.16
C SER A 16 -12.97 -3.65 7.09
N ASP A 17 -12.55 -4.83 6.62
CA ASP A 17 -12.55 -6.03 7.45
C ASP A 17 -11.51 -5.88 8.57
N LEU A 18 -10.31 -5.36 8.25
CA LEU A 18 -9.30 -5.04 9.25
C LEU A 18 -9.78 -4.00 10.26
N ALA A 19 -10.42 -2.94 9.79
CA ALA A 19 -10.97 -1.91 10.67
C ALA A 19 -11.94 -2.51 11.70
N ASN A 20 -12.85 -3.38 11.25
CA ASN A 20 -13.79 -4.09 12.14
C ASN A 20 -13.09 -5.03 13.12
N MET A 21 -12.05 -5.76 12.69
CA MET A 21 -11.29 -6.67 13.54
C MET A 21 -10.53 -5.93 14.65
N PHE A 22 -9.93 -4.78 14.36
CA PHE A 22 -9.31 -3.92 15.37
C PHE A 22 -10.35 -3.33 16.31
N GLN A 23 -11.46 -2.84 15.79
CA GLN A 23 -12.54 -2.27 16.60
C GLN A 23 -13.15 -3.28 17.57
N SER A 24 -13.32 -4.52 17.13
CA SER A 24 -13.85 -5.60 17.96
C SER A 24 -12.82 -6.22 18.93
N GLY A 25 -11.54 -5.87 18.80
CA GLY A 25 -10.46 -6.50 19.56
C GLY A 25 -10.15 -7.95 19.12
N GLU A 26 -10.59 -8.36 17.95
CA GLU A 26 -10.29 -9.69 17.40
C GLU A 26 -8.81 -9.85 17.05
N ILE A 27 -8.13 -8.75 16.70
CA ILE A 27 -6.69 -8.71 16.40
C ILE A 27 -6.00 -7.56 17.11
N GLU A 28 -4.71 -7.76 17.41
CA GLU A 28 -3.83 -6.74 18.00
C GLU A 28 -2.83 -6.15 16.99
N ALA A 29 -2.52 -6.88 15.92
CA ALA A 29 -1.57 -6.44 14.90
C ALA A 29 -1.99 -6.95 13.51
N ALA A 30 -1.63 -6.18 12.48
CA ALA A 30 -1.82 -6.58 11.08
C ALA A 30 -0.71 -6.02 10.19
N VAL A 31 -0.42 -6.73 9.10
CA VAL A 31 0.40 -6.20 8.01
C VAL A 31 -0.53 -5.51 7.01
N VAL A 32 -0.29 -4.24 6.74
CA VAL A 32 -1.20 -3.41 5.97
C VAL A 32 -0.43 -2.43 5.07
N ALA A 33 -1.03 -2.04 3.97
CA ALA A 33 -0.52 -0.94 3.15
C ALA A 33 -0.92 0.42 3.77
N ASP A 34 -0.05 1.42 3.63
CA ASP A 34 -0.20 2.75 4.23
C ASP A 34 -1.53 3.45 3.89
N PHE A 35 -2.03 3.30 2.66
CA PHE A 35 -3.30 3.92 2.25
C PHE A 35 -4.53 3.46 3.08
N ALA A 36 -4.44 2.31 3.73
CA ALA A 36 -5.55 1.78 4.53
C ALA A 36 -5.51 2.23 6.00
N VAL A 37 -4.41 2.83 6.43
CA VAL A 37 -4.19 3.18 7.85
C VAL A 37 -5.24 4.16 8.37
N ASP A 38 -5.58 5.19 7.60
CA ASP A 38 -6.57 6.18 8.01
C ASP A 38 -7.97 5.57 8.19
N ILE A 39 -8.32 4.58 7.36
CA ILE A 39 -9.60 3.82 7.49
C ILE A 39 -9.61 3.03 8.80
N ILE A 40 -8.50 2.38 9.14
CA ILE A 40 -8.38 1.58 10.36
C ILE A 40 -8.40 2.48 11.59
N GLN A 41 -7.62 3.56 11.59
CA GLN A 41 -7.58 4.52 12.70
C GLN A 41 -8.90 5.26 12.90
N GLY A 42 -9.68 5.47 11.83
CA GLY A 42 -11.03 6.01 11.94
C GLY A 42 -12.02 5.10 12.65
N ALA A 43 -11.79 3.79 12.65
CA ALA A 43 -12.61 2.80 13.34
C ALA A 43 -12.06 2.41 14.73
N ALA A 44 -10.73 2.48 14.91
CA ALA A 44 -10.04 2.09 16.14
C ALA A 44 -8.93 3.11 16.47
N GLU A 45 -9.25 4.13 17.27
CA GLU A 45 -8.37 5.28 17.54
C GLU A 45 -7.04 4.92 18.23
N ASN A 46 -6.96 3.80 18.94
CA ASN A 46 -5.78 3.32 19.64
C ASN A 46 -4.79 2.56 18.76
N VAL A 47 -5.06 2.42 17.45
CA VAL A 47 -4.17 1.73 16.52
C VAL A 47 -3.06 2.66 16.05
N THR A 48 -1.80 2.19 16.16
CA THR A 48 -0.62 2.91 15.69
C THR A 48 -0.02 2.22 14.47
N TYR A 49 0.32 3.01 13.45
CA TYR A 49 1.06 2.53 12.28
C TYR A 49 2.57 2.64 12.50
N VAL A 50 3.28 1.56 12.25
CA VAL A 50 4.73 1.50 12.41
C VAL A 50 5.37 0.90 11.16
N VAL A 51 6.39 1.57 10.65
CA VAL A 51 7.29 1.02 9.63
C VAL A 51 8.50 0.44 10.34
N PRO A 52 8.78 -0.87 10.24
CA PRO A 52 9.93 -1.49 10.89
C PRO A 52 11.27 -0.85 10.51
N GLU A 53 12.28 -0.97 11.37
CA GLU A 53 13.65 -0.50 11.07
C GLU A 53 14.25 -1.19 9.85
N SER A 54 13.88 -2.45 9.60
CA SER A 54 14.27 -3.21 8.40
C SER A 54 13.73 -2.61 7.10
N GLY A 55 12.84 -1.62 7.18
CA GLY A 55 12.24 -0.90 6.07
C GLY A 55 10.88 -1.44 5.65
N THR A 56 10.43 -0.99 4.50
CA THR A 56 9.17 -1.38 3.87
C THR A 56 9.38 -1.62 2.38
N TYR A 57 8.33 -2.04 1.69
CA TYR A 57 8.33 -2.17 0.23
C TYR A 57 7.42 -1.11 -0.38
N ALA A 58 7.92 -0.43 -1.42
CA ALA A 58 7.11 0.48 -2.22
C ALA A 58 6.43 -0.30 -3.35
N ASN A 59 5.11 -0.17 -3.43
CA ASN A 59 4.31 -0.64 -4.55
C ASN A 59 3.75 0.58 -5.30
N TYR A 60 4.03 0.66 -6.60
CA TYR A 60 3.67 1.82 -7.41
C TYR A 60 2.39 1.56 -8.21
N ASN A 61 1.40 2.41 -8.02
CA ASN A 61 0.25 2.45 -8.92
C ASN A 61 0.69 3.01 -10.28
N THR A 62 0.34 2.33 -11.36
CA THR A 62 0.73 2.73 -12.71
C THR A 62 -0.47 3.15 -13.55
N VAL A 63 -0.22 4.09 -14.48
CA VAL A 63 -1.19 4.47 -15.52
C VAL A 63 -0.61 4.09 -16.86
N ASN A 64 -1.32 3.26 -17.61
CA ASN A 64 -0.86 2.72 -18.86
C ASN A 64 -1.76 3.16 -20.02
N ILE A 65 -1.15 3.52 -21.16
CA ILE A 65 -1.87 3.83 -22.39
C ILE A 65 -1.77 2.62 -23.33
N PRO A 66 -2.89 1.95 -23.65
CA PRO A 66 -2.88 0.81 -24.56
C PRO A 66 -2.28 1.18 -25.93
N LYS A 67 -1.51 0.27 -26.54
CA LYS A 67 -0.86 0.51 -27.85
C LYS A 67 -1.85 0.96 -28.93
N LYS A 68 -3.08 0.42 -28.89
CA LYS A 68 -4.14 0.69 -29.86
C LYS A 68 -5.13 1.79 -29.41
N ALA A 69 -4.80 2.58 -28.38
CA ALA A 69 -5.65 3.68 -27.95
C ALA A 69 -5.84 4.69 -29.09
N GLN A 70 -7.10 5.07 -29.35
CA GLN A 70 -7.45 5.95 -30.46
C GLN A 70 -7.14 7.43 -30.14
N ASN A 71 -7.38 7.85 -28.91
CA ASN A 71 -7.20 9.24 -28.45
C ASN A 71 -5.91 9.37 -27.60
N LYS A 72 -4.75 9.03 -28.20
CA LYS A 72 -3.48 9.02 -27.46
C LYS A 72 -3.10 10.39 -26.91
N GLU A 73 -3.34 11.46 -27.65
CA GLU A 73 -3.03 12.82 -27.20
C GLU A 73 -3.79 13.16 -25.93
N THR A 74 -5.08 12.89 -25.89
CA THR A 74 -5.90 13.08 -24.68
C THR A 74 -5.44 12.17 -23.53
N ALA A 75 -5.06 10.93 -23.83
CA ALA A 75 -4.53 10.01 -22.86
C ALA A 75 -3.21 10.52 -22.25
N PHE A 76 -2.30 11.08 -23.03
CA PHE A 76 -1.08 11.70 -22.53
C PHE A 76 -1.37 12.93 -21.65
N LYS A 77 -2.31 13.79 -22.05
CA LYS A 77 -2.75 14.93 -21.22
C LYS A 77 -3.31 14.46 -19.88
N PHE A 78 -4.10 13.38 -19.88
CA PHE A 78 -4.61 12.76 -18.65
C PHE A 78 -3.48 12.21 -17.77
N VAL A 79 -2.52 11.47 -18.33
CA VAL A 79 -1.36 10.96 -17.58
C VAL A 79 -0.57 12.10 -16.97
N ASN A 80 -0.27 13.15 -17.74
CA ASN A 80 0.45 14.32 -17.24
C ASN A 80 -0.29 15.02 -16.08
N ALA A 81 -1.61 15.17 -16.20
CA ALA A 81 -2.42 15.69 -15.10
C ALA A 81 -2.36 14.80 -13.84
N ARG A 82 -2.38 13.46 -14.04
CA ARG A 82 -2.30 12.50 -12.92
C ARG A 82 -0.97 12.52 -12.17
N ILE A 83 0.14 12.82 -12.83
CA ILE A 83 1.48 12.89 -12.24
C ILE A 83 1.89 14.33 -11.86
N SER A 84 1.03 15.33 -12.06
CA SER A 84 1.30 16.71 -11.66
C SER A 84 1.42 16.83 -10.13
N GLU A 85 2.14 17.84 -9.67
CA GLU A 85 2.27 18.18 -8.25
C GLU A 85 0.91 18.33 -7.58
N GLU A 86 0.02 19.14 -8.18
CA GLU A 86 -1.32 19.41 -7.66
C GLU A 86 -2.14 18.13 -7.48
N SER A 87 -2.21 17.29 -8.52
CA SER A 87 -2.97 16.05 -8.48
C SER A 87 -2.40 15.05 -7.47
N GLN A 88 -1.08 14.94 -7.36
CA GLN A 88 -0.46 14.01 -6.41
C GLN A 88 -0.55 14.51 -4.97
N LYS A 89 -0.46 15.82 -4.74
CA LYS A 89 -0.72 16.39 -3.41
C LYS A 89 -2.15 16.16 -2.96
N ALA A 90 -3.12 16.40 -3.84
CA ALA A 90 -4.52 16.15 -3.55
C ALA A 90 -4.80 14.68 -3.17
N LYS A 91 -4.19 13.72 -3.89
CA LYS A 91 -4.30 12.28 -3.57
C LYS A 91 -3.60 11.90 -2.27
N ALA A 92 -2.43 12.47 -2.00
CA ALA A 92 -1.74 12.24 -0.75
C ALA A 92 -2.62 12.61 0.44
N ILE A 93 -3.37 13.72 0.34
CA ILE A 93 -4.25 14.19 1.40
C ILE A 93 -5.56 13.37 1.48
N SER A 94 -6.19 13.09 0.33
CA SER A 94 -7.54 12.50 0.30
C SER A 94 -7.56 10.97 0.30
N LEU A 95 -6.48 10.31 -0.15
CA LEU A 95 -6.41 8.86 -0.32
C LEU A 95 -5.27 8.21 0.49
N ASN A 96 -4.54 8.98 1.27
CA ASN A 96 -3.37 8.56 2.02
C ASN A 96 -2.28 7.89 1.15
N GLU A 97 -2.14 8.30 -0.12
CA GLU A 97 -1.14 7.78 -1.05
C GLU A 97 0.18 8.56 -0.94
N GLY A 98 1.31 7.86 -0.96
CA GLY A 98 2.64 8.49 -1.06
C GLY A 98 2.84 9.10 -2.46
N PRO A 99 3.20 10.41 -2.60
CA PRO A 99 3.43 11.01 -3.91
C PRO A 99 4.77 10.52 -4.50
N THR A 100 4.80 10.30 -5.82
CA THR A 100 6.02 9.96 -6.57
C THR A 100 6.65 11.19 -7.23
N ASN A 101 5.89 12.28 -7.39
CA ASN A 101 6.41 13.54 -7.90
C ASN A 101 7.22 14.24 -6.80
N GLN A 102 8.51 14.44 -7.03
CA GLN A 102 9.46 15.04 -6.08
C GLN A 102 9.19 16.52 -5.76
N GLN A 103 8.36 17.20 -6.54
CA GLN A 103 7.96 18.58 -6.28
C GLN A 103 6.89 18.67 -5.19
N VAL A 104 6.20 17.57 -4.88
CA VAL A 104 5.16 17.57 -3.85
C VAL A 104 5.77 17.73 -2.47
N THR A 105 5.38 18.82 -1.81
CA THR A 105 5.77 19.08 -0.41
C THR A 105 4.55 18.83 0.49
N LEU A 106 4.75 17.98 1.50
CA LEU A 106 3.76 17.66 2.54
C LEU A 106 4.28 18.19 3.88
N SER A 107 3.39 18.80 4.67
CA SER A 107 3.66 19.10 6.08
C SER A 107 3.78 17.78 6.88
N GLU A 108 4.34 17.84 8.09
CA GLU A 108 4.44 16.67 8.98
C GLU A 108 3.08 15.99 9.21
N LYS A 109 2.02 16.78 9.38
CA LYS A 109 0.66 16.27 9.54
C LYS A 109 0.15 15.55 8.28
N GLU A 110 0.40 16.13 7.10
CA GLU A 110 0.01 15.54 5.82
C GLU A 110 0.84 14.30 5.48
N ALA A 111 2.10 14.23 5.91
CA ALA A 111 3.01 13.11 5.68
C ALA A 111 2.78 11.93 6.64
N LYS A 112 2.02 12.14 7.73
CA LYS A 112 1.75 11.11 8.73
C LYS A 112 1.16 9.86 8.07
N ASN A 113 1.66 8.68 8.44
CA ASN A 113 1.23 7.37 7.94
C ASN A 113 1.45 7.13 6.44
N LYS A 114 2.31 7.90 5.77
CA LYS A 114 2.56 7.79 4.34
C LYS A 114 3.98 7.34 4.02
N THR A 115 4.14 6.69 2.88
CA THR A 115 5.45 6.43 2.28
C THR A 115 5.97 7.74 1.68
N TYR A 116 6.56 8.62 2.53
CA TYR A 116 7.09 9.94 2.19
C TYR A 116 8.36 10.24 3.00
N GLY A 117 9.25 11.10 2.47
CA GLY A 117 10.51 11.49 3.11
C GLY A 117 11.38 10.28 3.48
N ALA A 118 11.89 10.23 4.71
CA ALA A 118 12.79 9.17 5.18
C ALA A 118 12.22 7.75 5.07
N ILE A 119 10.89 7.58 5.11
CA ILE A 119 10.26 6.27 4.86
C ILE A 119 10.40 5.89 3.40
N ALA A 120 10.16 6.82 2.48
CA ALA A 120 10.29 6.59 1.04
C ALA A 120 11.75 6.28 0.64
N GLU A 121 12.73 6.97 1.23
CA GLU A 121 14.15 6.79 0.95
C GLU A 121 14.65 5.37 1.29
N ARG A 122 14.10 4.74 2.31
CA ARG A 122 14.45 3.38 2.72
C ARG A 122 13.48 2.30 2.25
N ALA A 123 12.46 2.67 1.48
CA ALA A 123 11.54 1.72 0.87
C ALA A 123 12.22 0.95 -0.25
N LYS A 124 12.09 -0.38 -0.21
CA LYS A 124 12.66 -1.27 -1.22
C LYS A 124 11.71 -1.41 -2.39
N THR A 125 12.25 -1.47 -3.59
CA THR A 125 11.49 -1.81 -4.79
C THR A 125 11.34 -3.32 -4.90
N VAL A 126 10.24 -3.74 -5.51
CA VAL A 126 9.91 -5.14 -5.73
C VAL A 126 10.43 -5.58 -7.11
N ASP A 127 11.20 -6.66 -7.17
CA ASP A 127 11.57 -7.31 -8.44
C ASP A 127 10.41 -8.17 -8.95
N PHE A 128 9.57 -7.58 -9.80
CA PHE A 128 8.42 -8.28 -10.38
C PHE A 128 8.79 -9.42 -11.32
N ASN A 129 9.97 -9.40 -11.96
CA ASN A 129 10.42 -10.54 -12.79
C ASN A 129 10.70 -11.75 -11.92
N PHE A 130 11.41 -11.54 -10.81
CA PHE A 130 11.65 -12.59 -9.83
C PHE A 130 10.35 -13.09 -9.21
N ILE A 131 9.49 -12.19 -8.72
CA ILE A 131 8.21 -12.57 -8.10
C ILE A 131 7.35 -13.38 -9.07
N ASN A 132 7.20 -12.91 -10.31
CA ASN A 132 6.38 -13.60 -11.29
C ASN A 132 6.90 -15.01 -11.60
N SER A 133 8.23 -15.22 -11.56
CA SER A 133 8.83 -16.55 -11.75
C SER A 133 8.54 -17.53 -10.60
N GLN A 134 8.29 -17.01 -9.39
CA GLN A 134 8.07 -17.80 -8.18
C GLN A 134 6.60 -17.84 -7.72
N LEU A 135 5.75 -17.02 -8.31
CA LEU A 135 4.41 -16.74 -7.78
C LEU A 135 3.54 -17.99 -7.64
N ALA A 136 3.57 -18.88 -8.62
CA ALA A 136 2.79 -20.12 -8.59
C ALA A 136 3.20 -21.02 -7.42
N ASP A 137 4.50 -21.20 -7.21
CA ASP A 137 5.05 -22.01 -6.12
C ASP A 137 4.75 -21.38 -4.76
N TRP A 138 4.82 -20.05 -4.66
CA TRP A 138 4.50 -19.35 -3.42
C TRP A 138 3.02 -19.43 -3.05
N ILE A 139 2.13 -19.33 -4.03
CA ILE A 139 0.68 -19.52 -3.82
C ILE A 139 0.40 -20.94 -3.32
N ASP A 140 1.01 -21.95 -3.93
CA ASP A 140 0.84 -23.35 -3.52
C ASP A 140 1.37 -23.58 -2.09
N GLN A 141 2.59 -23.10 -1.78
CA GLN A 141 3.15 -23.17 -0.44
C GLN A 141 2.30 -22.40 0.61
N TRP A 142 1.77 -21.24 0.24
CA TRP A 142 0.86 -20.49 1.09
C TRP A 142 -0.39 -21.30 1.41
N ASN A 143 -1.05 -21.84 0.39
CA ASN A 143 -2.28 -22.62 0.55
C ASN A 143 -2.05 -23.87 1.40
N ARG A 144 -0.95 -24.58 1.18
CA ARG A 144 -0.59 -25.74 2.02
C ARG A 144 -0.26 -25.37 3.47
N THR A 145 0.24 -24.16 3.70
CA THR A 145 0.65 -23.75 5.05
C THR A 145 -0.49 -23.11 5.82
N MET A 146 -1.27 -22.24 5.16
CA MET A 146 -2.25 -21.39 5.85
C MET A 146 -3.66 -22.00 5.86
N ASN A 147 -4.04 -22.80 4.85
CA ASN A 147 -5.39 -23.32 4.70
C ASN A 147 -5.56 -24.80 5.18
N GLN A 148 -4.50 -25.40 5.70
CA GLN A 148 -4.53 -26.70 6.39
C GLN A 148 -4.40 -26.43 7.91
#